data_6199306501051680a2dadc299d24d489
#
_entry.id   6199306501051680a2dadc299d24d489
#
_cell.length_a   1.000
_cell.length_b   1.000
_cell.length_c   1.000
_cell.angle_alpha   90.00
_cell.angle_beta   90.00
_cell.angle_gamma   90.00
#
_symmetry.space_group_name_H-M   'P 1'
#
loop_
_entity.id
_entity.type
_entity.pdbx_description
1 polymer ?
#
loop_
_entity_poly.entity_id
_entity_poly.type
_entity_poly.pdbx_seq_one_letter_code
_entity_poly.pdbx_strand_id
1 'polypeptide(L)'
;TESGEELIIEADERLRAALRGDRPRLGQLEIEMQTSLTPRDIQARIRAGESLEDVAGVAGIPPDRVERFAAPVLAEREHVASMAMSSSVRRRGEPSGHRSLRITVTERLIGRGVDIDAITWDSYRLDDGRWAVTADYRAGVNVV
;
A
#
# COMPACT_ATOMS: atom_id res chain seq x y z
N THR A 1 -1.74 28.64 32.74
CA THR A 1 -2.79 28.11 31.89
C THR A 1 -2.52 26.68 31.46
N GLU A 2 -3.52 25.86 31.42
CA GLU A 2 -3.41 24.42 31.07
C GLU A 2 -2.70 24.19 29.73
N SER A 3 -2.93 25.04 28.72
CA SER A 3 -2.27 24.93 27.40
C SER A 3 -0.76 25.17 27.44
N GLY A 4 -0.26 25.98 28.40
CA GLY A 4 1.17 26.21 28.60
C GLY A 4 1.88 24.99 29.19
N GLU A 5 1.23 24.26 30.09
CA GLU A 5 1.76 23.04 30.68
C GLU A 5 1.85 21.88 29.65
N GLU A 6 0.88 21.74 28.78
CA GLU A 6 0.90 20.75 27.69
C GLU A 6 2.06 20.97 26.71
N LEU A 7 2.33 22.22 26.34
CA LEU A 7 3.45 22.59 25.47
C LEU A 7 4.82 22.25 26.09
N ILE A 8 4.97 22.44 27.41
CA ILE A 8 6.19 22.09 28.14
C ILE A 8 6.41 20.57 28.16
N ILE A 9 5.35 19.79 28.34
CA ILE A 9 5.41 18.30 28.32
C ILE A 9 5.84 17.79 26.97
N GLU A 10 5.31 18.33 25.87
CA GLU A 10 5.70 17.96 24.50
C GLU A 10 7.16 18.30 24.21
N ALA A 11 7.62 19.47 24.62
CA ALA A 11 9.02 19.89 24.48
C ALA A 11 9.98 18.97 25.27
N ASP A 12 9.60 18.57 26.49
CA ASP A 12 10.36 17.64 27.31
C ASP A 12 10.49 16.26 26.66
N GLU A 13 9.45 15.76 26.06
CA GLU A 13 9.47 14.46 25.38
C GLU A 13 10.37 14.49 24.14
N ARG A 14 10.34 15.58 23.38
CA ARG A 14 11.26 15.80 22.24
C ARG A 14 12.72 15.86 22.69
N LEU A 15 13.00 16.57 23.76
CA LEU A 15 14.34 16.67 24.33
C LEU A 15 14.84 15.32 24.84
N ARG A 16 13.99 14.54 25.50
CA ARG A 16 14.33 13.18 25.94
C ARG A 16 14.64 12.24 24.80
N ALA A 17 13.86 12.30 23.70
CA ALA A 17 14.11 11.52 22.51
C ALA A 17 15.43 11.90 21.84
N ALA A 18 15.77 13.19 21.76
CA ALA A 18 17.02 13.68 21.23
C ALA A 18 18.22 13.26 22.09
N LEU A 19 18.10 13.35 23.42
CA LEU A 19 19.16 12.98 24.38
C LEU A 19 19.43 11.46 24.38
N ARG A 20 18.45 10.62 24.03
CA ARG A 20 18.63 9.18 23.92
C ARG A 20 19.24 8.74 22.59
N GLY A 21 19.50 9.66 21.67
CA GLY A 21 19.99 9.35 20.32
C GLY A 21 18.97 8.62 19.45
N ASP A 22 17.71 8.69 19.78
CA ASP A 22 16.62 8.00 19.10
C ASP A 22 16.10 8.81 17.92
N ARG A 23 16.95 8.98 16.90
CA ARG A 23 16.63 9.75 15.69
C ARG A 23 15.39 9.24 14.94
N PRO A 24 15.17 7.91 14.80
CA PRO A 24 13.95 7.42 14.14
C PRO A 24 12.69 7.83 14.87
N ARG A 25 12.70 7.81 16.20
CA ARG A 25 11.56 8.23 17.01
C ARG A 25 11.32 9.73 16.95
N LEU A 26 12.39 10.53 16.88
CA LEU A 26 12.30 11.98 16.72
C LEU A 26 11.65 12.34 15.36
N GLY A 27 12.06 11.68 14.27
CA GLY A 27 11.45 11.83 12.97
C GLY A 27 9.97 11.45 12.95
N GLN A 28 9.58 10.39 13.65
CA GLN A 28 8.21 9.98 13.83
C GLN A 28 7.39 11.02 14.59
N LEU A 29 7.91 11.58 15.68
CA LEU A 29 7.26 12.66 16.44
C LEU A 29 7.06 13.92 15.58
N GLU A 30 8.04 14.29 14.77
CA GLU A 30 7.91 15.42 13.84
C GLU A 30 6.78 15.21 12.83
N ILE A 31 6.63 14.01 12.31
CA ILE A 31 5.54 13.67 11.38
C ILE A 31 4.19 13.74 12.09
N GLU A 32 4.07 13.18 13.27
CA GLU A 32 2.84 13.25 14.07
C GLU A 32 2.43 14.69 14.38
N MET A 33 3.38 15.61 14.54
CA MET A 33 3.12 17.03 14.76
C MET A 33 2.77 17.80 13.48
N GLN A 34 3.22 17.35 12.32
CA GLN A 34 3.05 18.05 11.04
C GLN A 34 1.84 17.54 10.24
N THR A 35 1.32 16.38 10.57
CA THR A 35 0.25 15.74 9.82
C THR A 35 -0.95 15.39 10.70
N SER A 36 -2.12 15.29 10.07
CA SER A 36 -3.32 14.77 10.71
C SER A 36 -3.33 13.24 10.82
N LEU A 37 -2.36 12.55 10.20
CA LEU A 37 -2.25 11.10 10.16
C LEU A 37 -1.04 10.62 10.94
N THR A 38 -1.24 9.58 11.76
CA THR A 38 -0.11 8.86 12.40
C THR A 38 0.58 7.96 11.36
N PRO A 39 1.83 7.54 11.60
CA PRO A 39 2.49 6.54 10.74
C PRO A 39 1.66 5.27 10.55
N ARG A 40 0.97 4.83 11.59
CA ARG A 40 0.07 3.68 11.55
C ARG A 40 -1.12 3.91 10.62
N ASP A 41 -1.70 5.12 10.65
CA ASP A 41 -2.80 5.50 9.75
C ASP A 41 -2.32 5.53 8.30
N ILE A 42 -1.12 6.06 8.05
CA ILE A 42 -0.49 6.06 6.73
C ILE A 42 -0.37 4.63 6.21
N GLN A 43 0.21 3.74 7.00
CA GLN A 43 0.37 2.34 6.62
C GLN A 43 -0.97 1.63 6.38
N ALA A 44 -1.98 1.89 7.20
CA ALA A 44 -3.31 1.33 7.03
C ALA A 44 -3.96 1.76 5.71
N ARG A 45 -3.83 3.03 5.34
CA ARG A 45 -4.35 3.56 4.07
C ARG A 45 -3.65 2.98 2.85
N ILE A 46 -2.33 2.90 2.89
CA ILE A 46 -1.55 2.27 1.81
C ILE A 46 -1.93 0.80 1.67
N ARG A 47 -2.06 0.07 2.78
CA ARG A 47 -2.47 -1.34 2.75
C ARG A 47 -3.87 -1.54 2.18
N ALA A 48 -4.77 -0.59 2.41
CA ALA A 48 -6.11 -0.58 1.84
C ALA A 48 -6.16 -0.22 0.34
N GLY A 49 -5.04 0.12 -0.27
CA GLY A 49 -4.93 0.36 -1.71
C GLY A 49 -4.78 1.81 -2.13
N GLU A 50 -4.74 2.75 -1.20
CA GLU A 50 -4.52 4.16 -1.54
C GLU A 50 -3.10 4.36 -2.09
N SER A 51 -2.94 5.34 -2.97
CA SER A 51 -1.65 5.71 -3.55
C SER A 51 -0.83 6.59 -2.59
N LEU A 52 0.49 6.66 -2.82
CA LEU A 52 1.37 7.57 -2.06
C LEU A 52 0.91 9.02 -2.18
N GLU A 53 0.52 9.42 -3.37
CA GLU A 53 0.08 10.78 -3.68
C GLU A 53 -1.22 11.13 -2.95
N ASP A 54 -2.19 10.22 -2.93
CA ASP A 54 -3.46 10.42 -2.25
C ASP A 54 -3.27 10.53 -0.74
N VAL A 55 -2.46 9.64 -0.16
CA VAL A 55 -2.14 9.67 1.28
C VAL A 55 -1.37 10.94 1.64
N ALA A 56 -0.42 11.35 0.81
CA ALA A 56 0.33 12.59 0.99
C ALA A 56 -0.60 13.81 0.99
N GLY A 57 -1.58 13.83 0.08
CA GLY A 57 -2.58 14.89 0.02
C GLY A 57 -3.42 14.99 1.29
N VAL A 58 -3.88 13.86 1.82
CA VAL A 58 -4.65 13.81 3.07
C VAL A 58 -3.79 14.19 4.27
N ALA A 59 -2.56 13.71 4.32
CA ALA A 59 -1.64 13.98 5.43
C ALA A 59 -1.07 15.41 5.42
N GLY A 60 -1.06 16.06 4.26
CA GLY A 60 -0.49 17.39 4.10
C GLY A 60 1.03 17.42 4.12
N ILE A 61 1.68 16.33 3.76
CA ILE A 61 3.13 16.19 3.68
C ILE A 61 3.57 15.71 2.28
N PRO A 62 4.85 15.93 1.90
CA PRO A 62 5.35 15.46 0.61
C PRO A 62 5.30 13.92 0.49
N PRO A 63 5.09 13.38 -0.73
CA PRO A 63 5.04 11.92 -0.96
C PRO A 63 6.28 11.16 -0.51
N ASP A 64 7.47 11.75 -0.63
CA ASP A 64 8.72 11.13 -0.20
C ASP A 64 8.79 10.87 1.33
N ARG A 65 8.14 11.71 2.12
CA ARG A 65 7.99 11.47 3.57
C ARG A 65 7.02 10.33 3.86
N VAL A 66 5.92 10.26 3.13
CA VAL A 66 4.96 9.14 3.22
C VAL A 66 5.63 7.83 2.86
N GLU A 67 6.48 7.83 1.84
CA GLU A 67 7.16 6.64 1.34
C GLU A 67 7.98 5.92 2.42
N ARG A 68 8.59 6.66 3.34
CA ARG A 68 9.34 6.06 4.45
C ARG A 68 8.51 5.08 5.28
N PHE A 69 7.23 5.37 5.47
CA PHE A 69 6.30 4.51 6.20
C PHE A 69 5.57 3.54 5.28
N ALA A 70 5.36 3.93 4.05
CA ALA A 70 4.63 3.16 3.05
C ALA A 70 5.45 2.03 2.43
N ALA A 71 6.77 2.18 2.31
CA ALA A 71 7.63 1.23 1.61
C ALA A 71 7.47 -0.23 2.08
N PRO A 72 7.43 -0.56 3.37
CA PRO A 72 7.21 -1.94 3.81
C PRO A 72 5.83 -2.47 3.41
N VAL A 73 4.81 -1.62 3.41
CA VAL A 73 3.43 -2.00 3.05
C VAL A 73 3.29 -2.17 1.54
N LEU A 74 3.95 -1.33 0.74
CA LEU A 74 4.01 -1.50 -0.71
C LEU A 74 4.71 -2.80 -1.09
N ALA A 75 5.78 -3.15 -0.41
CA ALA A 75 6.46 -4.44 -0.59
C ALA A 75 5.56 -5.62 -0.18
N GLU A 76 4.78 -5.49 0.87
CA GLU A 76 3.78 -6.47 1.28
C GLU A 76 2.71 -6.67 0.19
N ARG A 77 2.17 -5.60 -0.37
CA ARG A 77 1.20 -5.63 -1.48
C ARG A 77 1.77 -6.35 -2.70
N GLU A 78 2.99 -6.01 -3.09
CA GLU A 78 3.68 -6.66 -4.20
C GLU A 78 3.90 -8.15 -3.96
N HIS A 79 4.32 -8.51 -2.76
CA HIS A 79 4.52 -9.90 -2.36
C HIS A 79 3.22 -10.72 -2.42
N VAL A 80 2.12 -10.19 -1.88
CA VAL A 80 0.80 -10.84 -1.93
C VAL A 80 0.33 -11.02 -3.37
N ALA A 81 0.47 -10.00 -4.22
CA ALA A 81 0.13 -10.09 -5.63
C ALA A 81 0.96 -11.19 -6.33
N SER A 82 2.26 -11.23 -6.08
CA SER A 82 3.17 -12.23 -6.64
C SER A 82 2.80 -13.66 -6.21
N MET A 83 2.50 -13.86 -4.94
CA MET A 83 2.05 -15.16 -4.42
C MET A 83 0.73 -15.60 -5.07
N ALA A 84 -0.21 -14.68 -5.21
CA ALA A 84 -1.50 -14.97 -5.84
C ALA A 84 -1.35 -15.32 -7.32
N MET A 85 -0.49 -14.63 -8.05
CA MET A 85 -0.19 -14.92 -9.45
C MET A 85 0.33 -16.35 -9.67
N SER A 86 1.11 -16.85 -8.72
CA SER A 86 1.69 -18.20 -8.76
C SER A 86 0.74 -19.28 -8.24
N SER A 87 -0.37 -18.88 -7.60
CA SER A 87 -1.30 -19.85 -7.03
C SER A 87 -2.14 -20.55 -8.10
N SER A 88 -2.48 -21.82 -7.83
CA SER A 88 -3.29 -22.61 -8.75
C SER A 88 -4.76 -22.22 -8.67
N VAL A 89 -5.36 -22.04 -9.84
CA VAL A 89 -6.80 -21.77 -9.96
C VAL A 89 -7.54 -23.11 -10.17
N ARG A 90 -8.45 -23.41 -9.24
CA ARG A 90 -9.36 -24.55 -9.40
C ARG A 90 -10.67 -24.09 -10.02
N ARG A 91 -10.99 -24.64 -11.16
CA ARG A 91 -12.36 -24.55 -11.71
C ARG A 91 -13.23 -25.65 -11.12
N ARG A 92 -14.48 -25.30 -10.84
CA ARG A 92 -15.46 -26.27 -10.36
C ARG A 92 -15.67 -27.34 -11.45
N GLY A 93 -15.32 -28.61 -11.14
CA GLY A 93 -15.50 -29.75 -12.04
C GLY A 93 -14.28 -30.17 -12.88
N GLU A 94 -13.16 -29.46 -12.75
CA GLU A 94 -11.90 -29.91 -13.37
C GLU A 94 -11.02 -30.65 -12.36
N PRO A 95 -10.41 -31.79 -12.75
CA PRO A 95 -9.38 -32.41 -11.93
C PRO A 95 -8.19 -31.45 -11.82
N SER A 96 -7.64 -31.31 -10.62
CA SER A 96 -6.55 -30.43 -10.19
C SER A 96 -5.79 -29.79 -11.35
N GLY A 97 -6.24 -28.59 -11.74
CA GLY A 97 -5.57 -27.84 -12.79
C GLY A 97 -4.25 -27.27 -12.28
N HIS A 98 -3.17 -27.53 -12.99
CA HIS A 98 -1.84 -26.97 -12.72
C HIS A 98 -1.67 -25.57 -13.29
N ARG A 99 -2.76 -24.87 -13.63
CA ARG A 99 -2.72 -23.51 -14.19
C ARG A 99 -2.67 -22.47 -13.07
N SER A 100 -1.69 -21.60 -13.13
CA SER A 100 -1.60 -20.46 -12.22
C SER A 100 -2.65 -19.41 -12.57
N LEU A 101 -3.00 -18.58 -11.58
CA LEU A 101 -3.89 -17.43 -11.78
C LEU A 101 -3.34 -16.51 -12.89
N ARG A 102 -2.04 -16.27 -12.91
CA ARG A 102 -1.37 -15.47 -13.93
C ARG A 102 -1.65 -15.99 -15.35
N ILE A 103 -1.45 -17.27 -15.58
CA ILE A 103 -1.68 -17.88 -16.89
C ILE A 103 -3.14 -17.77 -17.28
N THR A 104 -4.06 -18.09 -16.38
CA THR A 104 -5.50 -18.04 -16.64
C THR A 104 -5.98 -16.65 -17.02
N VAL A 105 -5.55 -15.63 -16.28
CA VAL A 105 -5.92 -14.23 -16.56
C VAL A 105 -5.27 -13.74 -17.85
N THR A 106 -3.99 -14.03 -18.04
CA THR A 106 -3.24 -13.63 -19.23
C THR A 106 -3.86 -14.20 -20.52
N GLU A 107 -4.21 -15.48 -20.54
CA GLU A 107 -4.87 -16.10 -21.68
C GLU A 107 -6.21 -15.44 -22.01
N ARG A 108 -7.01 -15.12 -21.01
CA ARG A 108 -8.29 -14.43 -21.21
C ARG A 108 -8.12 -13.03 -21.78
N LEU A 109 -7.11 -12.31 -21.32
CA LEU A 109 -6.84 -10.95 -21.77
C LEU A 109 -6.25 -10.92 -23.18
N ILE A 110 -5.38 -11.88 -23.51
CA ILE A 110 -4.88 -12.07 -24.90
C ILE A 110 -6.06 -12.30 -25.85
N GLY A 111 -7.00 -13.14 -25.49
CA GLY A 111 -8.19 -13.41 -26.29
C GLY A 111 -9.07 -12.15 -26.53
N ARG A 112 -8.86 -11.11 -25.73
CA ARG A 112 -9.53 -9.80 -25.87
C ARG A 112 -8.65 -8.73 -26.53
N GLY A 113 -7.47 -9.10 -27.01
CA GLY A 113 -6.54 -8.18 -27.67
C GLY A 113 -5.75 -7.28 -26.72
N VAL A 114 -5.66 -7.65 -25.45
CA VAL A 114 -4.88 -6.90 -24.45
C VAL A 114 -3.40 -7.27 -24.56
N ASP A 115 -2.52 -6.26 -24.51
CA ASP A 115 -1.09 -6.47 -24.44
C ASP A 115 -0.70 -6.96 -23.04
N ILE A 116 -0.02 -8.10 -22.98
CA ILE A 116 0.43 -8.73 -21.73
C ILE A 116 1.36 -7.81 -20.94
N ASP A 117 2.26 -7.10 -21.62
CA ASP A 117 3.22 -6.21 -20.99
C ASP A 117 2.59 -4.96 -20.38
N ALA A 118 1.34 -4.68 -20.76
CA ALA A 118 0.56 -3.58 -20.22
C ALA A 118 -0.30 -3.98 -19.00
N ILE A 119 -0.24 -5.23 -18.55
CA ILE A 119 -0.98 -5.70 -17.37
C ILE A 119 -0.17 -5.37 -16.12
N THR A 120 -0.78 -4.61 -15.20
CA THR A 120 -0.21 -4.32 -13.89
C THR A 120 -0.96 -5.08 -12.81
N TRP A 121 -0.22 -5.85 -12.03
CA TRP A 121 -0.76 -6.60 -10.90
C TRP A 121 -0.55 -5.84 -9.61
N ASP A 122 -1.56 -5.84 -8.75
CA ASP A 122 -1.52 -5.22 -7.43
C ASP A 122 -2.37 -6.00 -6.44
N SER A 123 -2.23 -5.69 -5.17
CA SER A 123 -3.08 -6.22 -4.13
C SER A 123 -3.39 -5.15 -3.08
N TYR A 124 -4.50 -5.32 -2.40
CA TYR A 124 -4.86 -4.47 -1.27
C TYR A 124 -5.71 -5.23 -0.26
N ARG A 125 -5.67 -4.78 0.99
CA ARG A 125 -6.38 -5.44 2.07
C ARG A 125 -7.79 -4.89 2.22
N LEU A 126 -8.75 -5.80 2.27
CA LEU A 126 -10.17 -5.49 2.50
C LEU A 126 -10.43 -5.32 4.01
N ASP A 127 -11.55 -4.68 4.35
CA ASP A 127 -11.95 -4.43 5.74
C ASP A 127 -12.16 -5.71 6.55
N ASP A 128 -12.52 -6.81 5.90
CA ASP A 128 -12.70 -8.12 6.53
C ASP A 128 -11.38 -8.90 6.74
N GLY A 129 -10.25 -8.29 6.41
CA GLY A 129 -8.92 -8.88 6.56
C GLY A 129 -8.46 -9.75 5.40
N ARG A 130 -9.29 -9.98 4.39
CA ARG A 130 -8.89 -10.66 3.16
C ARG A 130 -8.11 -9.73 2.24
N TRP A 131 -7.38 -10.31 1.31
CA TRP A 131 -6.67 -9.58 0.26
C TRP A 131 -7.44 -9.67 -1.05
N ALA A 132 -7.56 -8.55 -1.73
CA ALA A 132 -7.99 -8.50 -3.12
C ALA A 132 -6.74 -8.40 -4.00
N VAL A 133 -6.73 -9.10 -5.13
CA VAL A 133 -5.67 -9.02 -6.13
C VAL A 133 -6.29 -8.51 -7.42
N THR A 134 -5.66 -7.51 -8.01
CA THR A 134 -6.13 -6.85 -9.23
C THR A 134 -5.14 -7.02 -10.36
N ALA A 135 -5.67 -7.10 -11.56
CA ALA A 135 -4.90 -7.03 -12.80
C ALA A 135 -5.49 -5.87 -13.61
N ASP A 136 -4.80 -4.76 -13.61
CA ASP A 136 -5.20 -3.57 -14.34
C ASP A 136 -4.64 -3.59 -15.76
N TYR A 137 -5.49 -3.30 -16.74
CA TYR A 137 -5.12 -3.31 -18.15
C TYR A 137 -5.91 -2.26 -18.92
N ARG A 138 -5.33 -1.81 -20.03
CA ARG A 138 -6.07 -0.98 -20.97
C ARG A 138 -6.73 -1.88 -22.00
N ALA A 139 -8.05 -1.82 -22.10
CA ALA A 139 -8.76 -2.41 -23.21
C ALA A 139 -8.31 -1.68 -24.49
N GLY A 140 -7.84 -2.46 -25.47
CA GLY A 140 -7.55 -1.90 -26.79
C GLY A 140 -8.81 -1.22 -27.33
N VAL A 141 -8.65 0.03 -27.80
CA VAL A 141 -9.75 0.68 -28.54
C VAL A 141 -9.91 -0.10 -29.84
N ASN A 142 -10.95 -0.93 -29.93
CA ASN A 142 -11.36 -1.47 -31.22
C ASN A 142 -11.84 -0.28 -32.06
N VAL A 143 -10.94 0.25 -32.87
CA VAL A 143 -11.33 1.14 -33.94
C VAL A 143 -11.93 0.27 -35.01
N VAL A 144 -13.23 0.24 -35.01
CA VAL A 144 -13.98 -0.36 -36.11
C VAL A 144 -14.00 0.64 -37.26
#